data_b826d5747a30fa37d3bb45c556fda286
#
_entry.id   b826d5747a30fa37d3bb45c556fda286
#
_cell.length_a   1.000
_cell.length_b   1.000
_cell.length_c   1.000
_cell.angle_alpha   90.00
_cell.angle_beta   90.00
_cell.angle_gamma   90.00
#
_symmetry.space_group_name_H-M   'P 1'
#
loop_
_entity.id
_entity.type
_entity.pdbx_description
1 polymer ?
#
loop_
_entity_poly.entity_id
_entity_poly.type
_entity_poly.pdbx_seq_one_letter_code
_entity_poly.pdbx_strand_id
1 'polypeptide(L)'
;MYIHNNETFVCLISNYIPPLDVDNKKWDFILDGFRNILLRNYNKYTALKDYLFGEINLLPYERRQEMLLCFCSIQRHWFNLMKFVNICKFNYLKNKYPETQYDLYFNELSDFPNSKKITLMECGRLYTFKLSDLLHIMRSNLINNEELFLAPTMPKNPFTN
;
A
#
# COMPACT_ATOMS: atom_id res chain seq x y z
N MET A 1 -9.71 3.42 7.30
CA MET A 1 -9.37 2.56 8.45
C MET A 1 -7.87 2.22 8.36
N TYR A 2 -7.03 3.11 8.87
CA TYR A 2 -5.60 2.84 9.03
C TYR A 2 -5.46 1.94 10.26
N ILE A 3 -5.55 0.62 10.07
CA ILE A 3 -5.12 -0.33 11.08
C ILE A 3 -3.66 -0.02 11.34
N HIS A 4 -3.28 0.05 12.61
CA HIS A 4 -1.92 0.29 13.08
C HIS A 4 -0.94 -0.62 12.33
N ASN A 5 -0.42 -0.12 11.19
CA ASN A 5 0.45 -0.88 10.28
C ASN A 5 1.71 -1.41 10.98
N ASN A 6 2.07 -0.82 12.12
CA ASN A 6 3.26 -1.21 12.88
C ASN A 6 3.04 -2.50 13.68
N GLU A 7 1.90 -2.70 14.34
CA GLU A 7 1.65 -3.91 15.14
C GLU A 7 1.63 -5.17 14.27
N THR A 8 0.95 -5.09 13.12
CA THR A 8 0.91 -6.21 12.17
C THR A 8 2.28 -6.46 11.55
N PHE A 9 3.04 -5.40 11.29
CA PHE A 9 4.40 -5.52 10.78
C PHE A 9 5.34 -6.11 11.82
N VAL A 10 5.22 -5.73 13.09
CA VAL A 10 5.95 -6.34 14.21
C VAL A 10 5.58 -7.82 14.36
N CYS A 11 4.30 -8.17 14.22
CA CYS A 11 3.85 -9.57 14.23
C CYS A 11 4.46 -10.38 13.08
N LEU A 12 4.52 -9.84 11.88
CA LEU A 12 5.18 -10.48 10.74
C LEU A 12 6.68 -10.67 10.97
N ILE A 13 7.36 -9.67 11.54
CA ILE A 13 8.78 -9.79 11.91
C ILE A 13 8.97 -10.90 12.94
N SER A 14 8.14 -10.96 13.98
CA SER A 14 8.25 -11.95 15.05
C SER A 14 8.01 -13.38 14.58
N ASN A 15 7.26 -13.55 13.47
CA ASN A 15 6.96 -14.85 12.88
C ASN A 15 7.77 -15.11 11.59
N TYR A 16 8.70 -14.23 11.25
CA TYR A 16 9.52 -14.43 10.05
C TYR A 16 10.47 -15.60 10.26
N ILE A 17 10.34 -16.60 9.38
CA ILE A 17 11.24 -17.75 9.35
C ILE A 17 12.44 -17.37 8.47
N PRO A 18 13.66 -17.33 9.02
CA PRO A 18 14.85 -17.02 8.23
C PRO A 18 15.12 -18.10 7.18
N PRO A 19 15.81 -17.76 6.08
CA PRO A 19 16.32 -18.77 5.15
C PRO A 19 17.17 -19.82 5.88
N LEU A 20 17.09 -21.07 5.43
CA LEU A 20 17.71 -22.23 6.09
C LEU A 20 19.24 -22.11 6.32
N ASP A 21 19.91 -21.24 5.57
CA ASP A 21 21.37 -21.07 5.59
C ASP A 21 21.87 -19.98 6.56
N VAL A 22 20.98 -19.36 7.36
CA VAL A 22 21.36 -18.25 8.23
C VAL A 22 21.40 -18.71 9.69
N ASP A 23 22.50 -18.35 10.39
CA ASP A 23 22.65 -18.58 11.83
C ASP A 23 21.49 -17.95 12.60
N ASN A 24 20.70 -18.76 13.30
CA ASN A 24 19.51 -18.33 14.03
C ASN A 24 19.82 -17.21 15.05
N LYS A 25 20.96 -17.25 15.74
CA LYS A 25 21.37 -16.20 16.68
C LYS A 25 21.59 -14.85 16.01
N LYS A 26 22.05 -14.87 14.76
CA LYS A 26 22.25 -13.67 13.96
C LYS A 26 20.91 -13.04 13.57
N TRP A 27 19.93 -13.88 13.22
CA TRP A 27 18.59 -13.44 12.90
C TRP A 27 17.85 -12.87 14.12
N ASP A 28 17.93 -13.49 15.26
CA ASP A 28 17.33 -13.01 16.51
C ASP A 28 17.78 -11.59 16.83
N PHE A 29 19.09 -11.32 16.69
CA PHE A 29 19.62 -9.97 16.89
C PHE A 29 19.05 -8.95 15.89
N ILE A 30 18.92 -9.32 14.62
CA ILE A 30 18.35 -8.45 13.57
C ILE A 30 16.87 -8.17 13.85
N LEU A 31 16.11 -9.21 14.20
CA LEU A 31 14.68 -9.10 14.50
C LEU A 31 14.43 -8.26 15.75
N ASP A 32 15.23 -8.42 16.80
CA ASP A 32 15.14 -7.62 18.01
C ASP A 32 15.48 -6.15 17.73
N GLY A 33 16.49 -5.89 16.91
CA GLY A 33 16.82 -4.55 16.45
C GLY A 33 15.63 -3.89 15.74
N PHE A 34 15.00 -4.56 14.77
CA PHE A 34 13.81 -4.07 14.09
C PHE A 34 12.63 -3.86 15.04
N ARG A 35 12.37 -4.81 15.93
CA ARG A 35 11.28 -4.73 16.90
C ARG A 35 11.41 -3.50 17.80
N ASN A 36 12.58 -3.26 18.33
CA ASN A 36 12.86 -2.12 19.20
C ASN A 36 12.68 -0.78 18.49
N ILE A 37 13.08 -0.69 17.20
CA ILE A 37 12.94 0.52 16.40
C ILE A 37 11.48 0.80 16.08
N LEU A 38 10.73 -0.23 15.66
CA LEU A 38 9.33 -0.11 15.27
C LEU A 38 8.41 0.22 16.43
N LEU A 39 8.72 -0.26 17.63
CA LEU A 39 7.97 0.07 18.85
C LEU A 39 8.15 1.53 19.27
N ARG A 40 9.27 2.16 18.90
CA ARG A 40 9.61 3.54 19.29
C ARG A 40 9.19 4.59 18.27
N ASN A 41 8.90 4.21 17.03
CA ASN A 41 8.68 5.15 15.92
C ASN A 41 7.40 4.85 15.15
N TYR A 42 6.61 5.89 14.87
CA TYR A 42 5.40 5.79 14.07
C TYR A 42 5.67 5.54 12.57
N ASN A 43 6.85 5.92 12.07
CA ASN A 43 7.22 5.73 10.67
C ASN A 43 8.39 4.73 10.56
N LYS A 44 8.06 3.53 10.11
CA LYS A 44 9.01 2.42 9.98
C LYS A 44 10.17 2.70 9.02
N TYR A 45 9.97 3.53 8.00
CA TYR A 45 11.03 3.86 7.04
C TYR A 45 12.03 4.86 7.62
N THR A 46 11.53 5.89 8.32
CA THR A 46 12.39 6.84 9.03
C THR A 46 13.18 6.12 10.11
N ALA A 47 12.51 5.29 10.91
CA ALA A 47 13.15 4.50 11.94
C ALA A 47 14.28 3.61 11.40
N LEU A 48 14.02 2.91 10.28
CA LEU A 48 15.03 2.07 9.64
C LEU A 48 16.19 2.90 9.09
N LYS A 49 15.88 4.04 8.43
CA LYS A 49 16.89 4.96 7.90
C LYS A 49 17.82 5.44 9.00
N ASP A 50 17.26 5.95 10.09
CA ASP A 50 18.04 6.48 11.21
C ASP A 50 18.88 5.39 11.89
N TYR A 51 18.33 4.18 11.98
CA TYR A 51 19.05 3.04 12.54
C TYR A 51 20.19 2.54 11.64
N LEU A 52 20.01 2.51 10.33
CA LEU A 52 21.01 1.99 9.38
C LEU A 52 22.05 3.03 8.98
N PHE A 53 21.70 4.31 8.95
CA PHE A 53 22.50 5.39 8.36
C PHE A 53 22.66 6.60 9.28
N GLY A 54 22.15 6.55 10.51
CA GLY A 54 22.30 7.62 11.49
C GLY A 54 23.77 7.80 11.90
N GLU A 55 24.12 9.00 12.37
CA GLU A 55 25.50 9.40 12.72
C GLU A 55 26.14 8.54 13.80
N ILE A 56 25.33 7.93 14.68
CA ILE A 56 25.81 7.12 15.83
C ILE A 56 25.83 5.61 15.45
N ASN A 57 25.84 5.29 14.19
CA ASN A 57 25.69 3.89 13.78
C ASN A 57 27.01 3.13 13.86
N LEU A 58 27.16 2.31 14.90
CA LEU A 58 28.29 1.42 15.14
C LEU A 58 28.17 0.05 14.43
N LEU A 59 27.10 -0.15 13.62
CA LEU A 59 26.90 -1.44 12.96
C LEU A 59 27.87 -1.63 11.79
N PRO A 60 28.54 -2.80 11.69
CA PRO A 60 29.33 -3.16 10.53
C PRO A 60 28.50 -3.12 9.23
N TYR A 61 29.14 -2.78 8.11
CA TYR A 61 28.49 -2.69 6.81
C TYR A 61 27.71 -3.94 6.43
N GLU A 62 28.28 -5.11 6.66
CA GLU A 62 27.64 -6.41 6.38
C GLU A 62 26.31 -6.58 7.15
N ARG A 63 26.30 -6.21 8.43
CA ARG A 63 25.10 -6.26 9.27
C ARG A 63 24.01 -5.32 8.76
N ARG A 64 24.38 -4.14 8.29
CA ARG A 64 23.42 -3.19 7.70
C ARG A 64 22.77 -3.76 6.45
N GLN A 65 23.56 -4.42 5.59
CA GLN A 65 23.06 -5.07 4.38
C GLN A 65 22.09 -6.22 4.72
N GLU A 66 22.41 -7.05 5.67
CA GLU A 66 21.54 -8.13 6.13
C GLU A 66 20.19 -7.61 6.66
N MET A 67 20.22 -6.57 7.47
CA MET A 67 19.00 -5.94 8.00
C MET A 67 18.15 -5.34 6.87
N LEU A 68 18.76 -4.69 5.89
CA LEU A 68 18.06 -4.14 4.74
C LEU A 68 17.38 -5.24 3.91
N LEU A 69 18.09 -6.33 3.63
CA LEU A 69 17.55 -7.48 2.90
C LEU A 69 16.36 -8.13 3.65
N CYS A 70 16.51 -8.29 4.97
CA CYS A 70 15.43 -8.78 5.83
C CYS A 70 14.20 -7.87 5.75
N PHE A 71 14.40 -6.56 5.91
CA PHE A 71 13.32 -5.59 5.80
C PHE A 71 12.61 -5.64 4.43
N CYS A 72 13.37 -5.67 3.34
CA CYS A 72 12.81 -5.77 1.99
C CYS A 72 12.00 -7.07 1.80
N SER A 73 12.48 -8.18 2.33
CA SER A 73 11.77 -9.46 2.28
C SER A 73 10.44 -9.40 3.04
N ILE A 74 10.44 -8.85 4.25
CA ILE A 74 9.22 -8.67 5.05
C ILE A 74 8.23 -7.73 4.34
N GLN A 75 8.72 -6.63 3.74
CA GLN A 75 7.88 -5.72 2.95
C GLN A 75 7.22 -6.45 1.77
N ARG A 76 7.94 -7.31 1.08
CA ARG A 76 7.41 -8.12 -0.03
C ARG A 76 6.31 -9.07 0.43
N HIS A 77 6.52 -9.77 1.56
CA HIS A 77 5.51 -10.67 2.12
C HIS A 77 4.26 -9.90 2.56
N TRP A 78 4.44 -8.76 3.22
CA TRP A 78 3.35 -7.88 3.60
C TRP A 78 2.55 -7.40 2.39
N PHE A 79 3.22 -6.93 1.35
CA PHE A 79 2.57 -6.49 0.12
C PHE A 79 1.75 -7.62 -0.53
N ASN A 80 2.30 -8.82 -0.60
CA ASN A 80 1.60 -9.98 -1.17
C ASN A 80 0.38 -10.37 -0.33
N LEU A 81 0.49 -10.34 0.99
CA LEU A 81 -0.62 -10.59 1.90
C LEU A 81 -1.74 -9.56 1.71
N MET A 82 -1.39 -8.27 1.69
CA MET A 82 -2.36 -7.20 1.47
C MET A 82 -3.03 -7.29 0.10
N LYS A 83 -2.26 -7.65 -0.94
CA LYS A 83 -2.80 -7.91 -2.28
C LYS A 83 -3.82 -9.06 -2.24
N PHE A 84 -3.49 -10.16 -1.59
CA PHE A 84 -4.40 -11.29 -1.43
C PHE A 84 -5.69 -10.89 -0.69
N VAL A 85 -5.57 -10.22 0.45
CA VAL A 85 -6.72 -9.73 1.22
C VAL A 85 -7.61 -8.80 0.39
N ASN A 86 -7.00 -7.91 -0.40
CA ASN A 86 -7.76 -7.00 -1.28
C ASN A 86 -8.48 -7.75 -2.40
N ILE A 87 -7.87 -8.78 -2.98
CA ILE A 87 -8.52 -9.64 -3.98
C ILE A 87 -9.72 -10.37 -3.35
N CYS A 88 -9.57 -10.94 -2.16
CA CYS A 88 -10.67 -11.59 -1.44
C CYS A 88 -11.82 -10.62 -1.14
N LYS A 89 -11.50 -9.41 -0.66
CA LYS A 89 -12.49 -8.36 -0.42
C LYS A 89 -13.21 -7.95 -1.71
N PHE A 90 -12.46 -7.75 -2.78
CA PHE A 90 -13.01 -7.39 -4.07
C PHE A 90 -14.01 -8.45 -4.58
N ASN A 91 -13.62 -9.72 -4.57
CA ASN A 91 -14.47 -10.82 -4.99
C ASN A 91 -15.73 -10.96 -4.11
N TYR A 92 -15.58 -10.80 -2.80
CA TYR A 92 -16.72 -10.79 -1.88
C TYR A 92 -17.70 -9.66 -2.21
N LEU A 93 -17.20 -8.44 -2.42
CA LEU A 93 -18.03 -7.29 -2.73
C LEU A 93 -18.70 -7.41 -4.10
N LYS A 94 -18.00 -7.95 -5.09
CA LYS A 94 -18.55 -8.20 -6.43
C LYS A 94 -19.78 -9.12 -6.38
N ASN A 95 -19.77 -10.12 -5.51
CA ASN A 95 -20.89 -11.03 -5.35
C ASN A 95 -22.02 -10.47 -4.48
N LYS A 96 -21.73 -9.48 -3.63
CA LYS A 96 -22.70 -8.94 -2.66
C LYS A 96 -23.46 -7.72 -3.17
N TYR A 97 -22.82 -6.88 -3.95
CA TYR A 97 -23.38 -5.62 -4.40
C TYR A 97 -23.48 -5.56 -5.92
N PRO A 98 -24.58 -5.01 -6.46
CA PRO A 98 -24.68 -4.78 -7.90
C PRO A 98 -23.59 -3.79 -8.33
N GLU A 99 -23.02 -4.04 -9.51
CA GLU A 99 -22.08 -3.13 -10.13
C GLU A 99 -22.77 -1.81 -10.50
N THR A 100 -22.00 -0.73 -10.58
CA THR A 100 -22.47 0.55 -11.12
C THR A 100 -22.96 0.34 -12.55
N GLN A 101 -24.19 0.73 -12.85
CA GLN A 101 -24.79 0.47 -14.17
C GLN A 101 -24.51 1.57 -15.19
N TYR A 102 -24.27 2.79 -14.71
CA TYR A 102 -24.13 3.98 -15.56
C TYR A 102 -22.76 4.65 -15.38
N ASP A 103 -22.25 5.23 -16.44
CA ASP A 103 -21.09 6.11 -16.42
C ASP A 103 -21.46 7.50 -15.84
N LEU A 104 -20.52 8.43 -15.82
CA LEU A 104 -20.76 9.79 -15.31
C LEU A 104 -21.71 10.62 -16.18
N TYR A 105 -22.01 10.16 -17.38
CA TYR A 105 -22.93 10.81 -18.34
C TYR A 105 -24.24 10.05 -18.49
N PHE A 106 -24.53 9.10 -17.59
CA PHE A 106 -25.72 8.25 -17.62
C PHE A 106 -25.81 7.30 -18.81
N ASN A 107 -24.69 6.98 -19.49
CA ASN A 107 -24.67 5.92 -20.48
C ASN A 107 -24.52 4.57 -19.78
N GLU A 108 -25.14 3.55 -20.33
CA GLU A 108 -25.04 2.20 -19.77
C GLU A 108 -23.61 1.65 -19.92
N LEU A 109 -23.03 1.21 -18.82
CA LEU A 109 -21.68 0.62 -18.82
C LEU A 109 -21.64 -0.73 -19.53
N SER A 110 -22.78 -1.41 -19.69
CA SER A 110 -22.93 -2.63 -20.50
C SER A 110 -22.49 -2.43 -21.95
N ASP A 111 -22.72 -1.27 -22.52
CA ASP A 111 -22.42 -0.95 -23.93
C ASP A 111 -20.92 -0.83 -24.22
N PHE A 112 -20.10 -0.74 -23.17
CA PHE A 112 -18.67 -0.62 -23.34
C PHE A 112 -17.94 -1.95 -23.10
N PRO A 113 -16.92 -2.28 -23.90
CA PRO A 113 -16.13 -3.47 -23.69
C PRO A 113 -15.36 -3.42 -22.36
N ASN A 114 -15.11 -4.58 -21.76
CA ASN A 114 -14.42 -4.69 -20.45
C ASN A 114 -13.02 -4.06 -20.45
N SER A 115 -12.34 -4.02 -21.60
CA SER A 115 -11.04 -3.36 -21.75
C SER A 115 -11.08 -1.83 -21.58
N LYS A 116 -12.26 -1.23 -21.69
CA LYS A 116 -12.49 0.22 -21.52
C LYS A 116 -13.13 0.57 -20.17
N LYS A 117 -13.27 -0.40 -19.28
CA LYS A 117 -13.84 -0.25 -17.94
C LYS A 117 -12.81 -0.58 -16.87
N ILE A 118 -12.89 0.10 -15.74
CA ILE A 118 -12.10 -0.21 -14.56
C ILE A 118 -13.00 -0.17 -13.33
N THR A 119 -12.89 -1.17 -12.49
CA THR A 119 -13.64 -1.23 -11.23
C THR A 119 -12.69 -0.97 -10.06
N LEU A 120 -13.01 0.02 -9.26
CA LEU A 120 -12.28 0.41 -8.07
C LEU A 120 -13.09 0.09 -6.82
N MET A 121 -12.37 -0.28 -5.75
CA MET A 121 -12.95 -0.54 -4.44
C MET A 121 -12.67 0.63 -3.51
N GLU A 122 -13.74 1.28 -3.02
CA GLU A 122 -13.65 2.38 -2.08
C GLU A 122 -14.74 2.26 -1.01
N CYS A 123 -14.39 2.52 0.24
CA CYS A 123 -15.32 2.49 1.38
C CYS A 123 -16.20 1.23 1.45
N GLY A 124 -15.66 0.07 1.04
CA GLY A 124 -16.39 -1.21 1.06
C GLY A 124 -17.46 -1.36 -0.02
N ARG A 125 -17.38 -0.57 -1.10
CA ARG A 125 -18.21 -0.69 -2.30
C ARG A 125 -17.35 -0.73 -3.55
N LEU A 126 -17.92 -1.26 -4.63
CA LEU A 126 -17.28 -1.27 -5.95
C LEU A 126 -17.92 -0.22 -6.83
N TYR A 127 -17.09 0.54 -7.50
CA TYR A 127 -17.48 1.57 -8.48
C TYR A 127 -16.80 1.27 -9.80
N THR A 128 -17.60 1.08 -10.85
CA THR A 128 -17.09 0.85 -12.19
C THR A 128 -17.14 2.16 -12.98
N PHE A 129 -16.03 2.52 -13.56
CA PHE A 129 -15.85 3.71 -14.37
C PHE A 129 -15.51 3.33 -15.81
N LYS A 130 -15.92 4.15 -16.72
CA LYS A 130 -15.31 4.17 -18.05
C LYS A 130 -13.89 4.74 -17.92
N LEU A 131 -12.92 4.10 -18.54
CA LEU A 131 -11.50 4.47 -18.39
C LEU A 131 -11.23 5.92 -18.83
N SER A 132 -11.90 6.40 -19.89
CA SER A 132 -11.79 7.80 -20.34
C SER A 132 -12.22 8.80 -19.29
N ASP A 133 -13.28 8.51 -18.54
CA ASP A 133 -13.83 9.41 -17.52
C ASP A 133 -12.90 9.50 -16.32
N LEU A 134 -12.36 8.36 -15.91
CA LEU A 134 -11.35 8.33 -14.85
C LEU A 134 -10.09 9.12 -15.24
N LEU A 135 -9.60 8.96 -16.46
CA LEU A 135 -8.46 9.72 -16.97
C LEU A 135 -8.77 11.22 -17.05
N HIS A 136 -10.00 11.60 -17.42
CA HIS A 136 -10.43 12.99 -17.44
C HIS A 136 -10.45 13.60 -16.03
N ILE A 137 -10.99 12.88 -15.04
CA ILE A 137 -10.99 13.30 -13.63
C ILE A 137 -9.54 13.48 -13.14
N MET A 138 -8.66 12.51 -13.38
CA MET A 138 -7.26 12.61 -12.97
C MET A 138 -6.57 13.82 -13.62
N ARG A 139 -6.78 14.01 -14.93
CA ARG A 139 -6.19 15.13 -15.67
C ARG A 139 -6.69 16.48 -15.15
N SER A 140 -8.01 16.65 -14.94
CA SER A 140 -8.58 17.90 -14.44
C SER A 140 -8.03 18.26 -13.06
N ASN A 141 -7.88 17.28 -12.17
CA ASN A 141 -7.31 17.50 -10.84
C ASN A 141 -5.81 17.85 -10.87
N LEU A 142 -5.06 17.31 -11.84
CA LEU A 142 -3.63 17.63 -12.01
C LEU A 142 -3.42 19.03 -12.61
N ILE A 143 -4.34 19.50 -13.47
CA ILE A 143 -4.25 20.80 -14.16
C ILE A 143 -5.04 21.87 -13.40
N ASN A 144 -5.59 21.54 -12.24
CA ASN A 144 -6.34 22.51 -11.46
C ASN A 144 -5.45 23.72 -11.14
N ASN A 145 -5.91 24.89 -11.57
CA ASN A 145 -5.23 26.15 -11.36
C ASN A 145 -6.01 26.96 -10.31
N GLU A 146 -5.38 27.23 -9.21
CA GLU A 146 -5.82 28.25 -8.28
C GLU A 146 -4.97 29.50 -8.54
N GLU A 147 -5.62 30.55 -9.03
CA GLU A 147 -5.01 31.84 -9.40
C GLU A 147 -3.96 31.69 -10.52
N LEU A 148 -2.67 31.98 -10.24
CA LEU A 148 -1.55 31.96 -11.19
C LEU A 148 -0.72 30.67 -11.11
N PHE A 149 -0.99 29.80 -10.16
CA PHE A 149 -0.18 28.61 -9.92
C PHE A 149 -1.00 27.34 -10.09
N LEU A 150 -0.32 26.28 -10.60
CA LEU A 150 -0.87 24.95 -10.61
C LEU A 150 -0.99 24.44 -9.17
N ALA A 151 -2.21 24.13 -8.74
CA ALA A 151 -2.51 23.52 -7.44
C ALA A 151 -3.13 22.15 -7.65
N PRO A 152 -2.32 21.09 -7.88
CA PRO A 152 -2.83 19.74 -8.07
C PRO A 152 -3.63 19.29 -6.85
N THR A 153 -4.83 18.81 -7.08
CA THR A 153 -5.69 18.25 -6.04
C THR A 153 -5.76 16.73 -6.15
N MET A 154 -6.01 16.05 -5.04
CA MET A 154 -6.25 14.62 -5.07
C MET A 154 -7.59 14.33 -5.78
N PRO A 155 -7.59 13.44 -6.79
CA PRO A 155 -8.84 13.07 -7.45
C PRO A 155 -9.79 12.41 -6.46
N LYS A 156 -11.03 12.86 -6.45
CA LYS A 156 -12.09 12.31 -5.62
C LYS A 156 -13.01 11.44 -6.47
N ASN A 157 -13.62 10.46 -5.82
CA ASN A 157 -14.61 9.61 -6.47
C ASN A 157 -15.94 10.40 -6.62
N PRO A 158 -16.40 10.66 -7.84
CA PRO A 158 -17.61 11.46 -8.06
C PRO A 158 -18.90 10.82 -7.54
N PHE A 159 -18.89 9.52 -7.23
CA PHE A 159 -20.04 8.83 -6.63
C PHE A 159 -20.11 8.94 -5.10
N THR A 160 -19.05 9.42 -4.44
CA THR A 160 -18.96 9.48 -2.96
C THR A 160 -18.69 10.86 -2.40
N ASN A 161 -18.71 11.87 -3.24
CA ASN A 161 -18.40 13.26 -2.89
C ASN A 161 -19.28 13.80 -1.77
#